data_e05d2d929a4f88308dc8772f5738b21d
#
_entry.id   e05d2d929a4f88308dc8772f5738b21d
#
_cell.length_a   1.000
_cell.length_b   1.000
_cell.length_c   1.000
_cell.angle_alpha   90.00
_cell.angle_beta   90.00
_cell.angle_gamma   90.00
#
_symmetry.space_group_name_H-M   'P 1'
#
loop_
_entity.id
_entity.type
_entity.pdbx_description
1 polymer ?
#
loop_
_entity_poly.entity_id
_entity_poly.type
_entity_poly.pdbx_seq_one_letter_code
_entity_poly.pdbx_strand_id
1 'polypeptide(L)'
;MAADTPVPTLYEWAGGAEALSRLTEAFYVHVRKDELLAPLFAGMSSDHPAHVALWLGEVFGGPADYTTGHGGYSAMLAHHLGKAITEPQRRRWAYLLMDAADEVGLPDDPEFRSAFAAYIEWGTRIALTNSQPGANPPPRAPVPHWGWGVAPPYQG
;
A
#
# COMPACT_ATOMS: atom_id res chain seq x y z
N MET A 1 -27.76 -15.63 22.64
CA MET A 1 -26.66 -15.79 21.67
C MET A 1 -26.30 -14.42 21.13
N ALA A 2 -25.10 -13.97 21.38
CA ALA A 2 -24.61 -12.78 20.71
C ALA A 2 -24.49 -13.09 19.21
N ALA A 3 -25.11 -12.27 18.37
CA ALA A 3 -24.90 -12.36 16.92
C ALA A 3 -23.41 -12.14 16.70
N ASP A 4 -22.76 -13.05 15.99
CA ASP A 4 -21.36 -12.87 15.60
C ASP A 4 -21.27 -11.57 14.79
N THR A 5 -20.66 -10.56 15.42
CA THR A 5 -20.36 -9.31 14.70
C THR A 5 -19.34 -9.65 13.62
N PRO A 6 -19.64 -9.36 12.34
CA PRO A 6 -18.69 -9.64 11.27
C PRO A 6 -17.34 -8.96 11.53
N VAL A 7 -16.24 -9.68 11.30
CA VAL A 7 -14.91 -9.11 11.39
C VAL A 7 -14.78 -8.03 10.31
N PRO A 8 -14.43 -6.78 10.65
CA PRO A 8 -14.25 -5.74 9.64
C PRO A 8 -13.07 -6.07 8.72
N THR A 9 -13.10 -5.53 7.51
CA THR A 9 -11.93 -5.56 6.64
C THR A 9 -10.82 -4.67 7.21
N LEU A 10 -9.58 -4.88 6.77
CA LEU A 10 -8.50 -3.94 7.11
C LEU A 10 -8.83 -2.52 6.65
N TYR A 11 -9.49 -2.38 5.49
CA TYR A 11 -9.95 -1.11 4.95
C TYR A 11 -10.91 -0.39 5.93
N GLU A 12 -11.93 -1.08 6.39
CA GLU A 12 -12.90 -0.53 7.34
C GLU A 12 -12.23 -0.17 8.68
N TRP A 13 -11.36 -1.05 9.18
CA TRP A 13 -10.66 -0.84 10.45
C TRP A 13 -9.72 0.36 10.38
N ALA A 14 -9.03 0.55 9.25
CA ALA A 14 -8.14 1.69 9.03
C ALA A 14 -8.87 3.04 9.02
N GLY A 15 -10.16 3.07 8.72
CA GLY A 15 -10.95 4.28 8.59
C GLY A 15 -11.39 4.61 7.18
N GLY A 16 -11.28 3.66 6.25
CA GLY A 16 -11.79 3.78 4.89
C GLY A 16 -10.95 4.67 3.97
N ALA A 17 -11.57 5.13 2.90
CA ALA A 17 -10.92 5.92 1.85
C ALA A 17 -10.27 7.20 2.38
N GLU A 18 -10.92 7.90 3.29
CA GLU A 18 -10.41 9.15 3.85
C GLU A 18 -9.11 8.94 4.63
N ALA A 19 -9.06 7.89 5.47
CA ALA A 19 -7.85 7.58 6.24
C ALA A 19 -6.68 7.21 5.33
N LEU A 20 -6.93 6.41 4.29
CA LEU A 20 -5.89 6.03 3.34
C LEU A 20 -5.42 7.21 2.48
N SER A 21 -6.30 8.14 2.14
CA SER A 21 -5.93 9.38 1.45
C SER A 21 -5.02 10.25 2.33
N ARG A 22 -5.35 10.41 3.61
CA ARG A 22 -4.47 11.13 4.55
C ARG A 22 -3.10 10.46 4.67
N LEU A 23 -3.09 9.12 4.73
CA LEU A 23 -1.85 8.34 4.79
C LEU A 23 -0.94 8.65 3.59
N THR A 24 -1.47 8.53 2.37
CA THR A 24 -0.67 8.70 1.17
C THR A 24 -0.23 10.13 0.95
N GLU A 25 -1.06 11.11 1.28
CA GLU A 25 -0.70 12.53 1.22
C GLU A 25 0.47 12.84 2.14
N ALA A 26 0.40 12.44 3.41
CA ALA A 26 1.48 12.62 4.37
C ALA A 26 2.75 11.90 3.93
N PHE A 27 2.60 10.68 3.48
CA PHE A 27 3.71 9.85 3.01
C PHE A 27 4.48 10.51 1.86
N TYR A 28 3.77 10.96 0.83
CA TYR A 28 4.44 11.55 -0.34
C TYR A 28 5.03 12.94 -0.07
N VAL A 29 4.59 13.67 0.94
CA VAL A 29 5.30 14.86 1.41
C VAL A 29 6.72 14.49 1.84
N HIS A 30 6.87 13.40 2.58
CA HIS A 30 8.18 12.91 3.01
C HIS A 30 9.00 12.32 1.86
N VAL A 31 8.38 11.58 0.96
CA VAL A 31 9.05 11.00 -0.22
C VAL A 31 9.68 12.09 -1.09
N ARG A 32 8.97 13.19 -1.35
CA ARG A 32 9.48 14.29 -2.17
C ARG A 32 10.70 14.99 -1.58
N LYS A 33 10.86 14.91 -0.26
CA LYS A 33 11.99 15.51 0.47
C LYS A 33 13.10 14.53 0.78
N ASP A 34 12.87 13.24 0.57
CA ASP A 34 13.85 12.21 0.88
C ASP A 34 14.86 12.10 -0.26
N GLU A 35 16.15 12.27 0.07
CA GLU A 35 17.22 12.27 -0.94
C GLU A 35 17.34 10.96 -1.71
N LEU A 36 17.02 9.84 -1.05
CA LEU A 36 17.11 8.51 -1.65
C LEU A 36 15.92 8.23 -2.59
N LEU A 37 14.72 8.70 -2.24
CA LEU A 37 13.49 8.41 -2.97
C LEU A 37 13.08 9.49 -3.96
N ALA A 38 13.39 10.75 -3.71
CA ALA A 38 12.97 11.85 -4.56
C ALA A 38 13.30 11.63 -6.04
N PRO A 39 14.51 11.16 -6.41
CA PRO A 39 14.83 10.89 -7.82
C PRO A 39 13.93 9.84 -8.47
N LEU A 40 13.52 8.81 -7.71
CA LEU A 40 12.65 7.73 -8.20
C LEU A 40 11.24 8.24 -8.54
N PHE A 41 10.79 9.30 -7.87
CA PHE A 41 9.45 9.87 -7.99
C PHE A 41 9.43 11.24 -8.67
N ALA A 42 10.53 11.67 -9.28
CA ALA A 42 10.66 13.00 -9.90
C ALA A 42 9.61 13.28 -10.99
N GLY A 43 9.21 12.26 -11.75
CA GLY A 43 8.20 12.36 -12.80
C GLY A 43 6.78 12.02 -12.36
N MET A 44 6.55 11.91 -11.06
CA MET A 44 5.26 11.52 -10.49
C MET A 44 4.18 12.57 -10.78
N SER A 45 2.99 12.12 -11.22
CA SER A 45 1.85 13.02 -11.42
C SER A 45 1.29 13.49 -10.07
N SER A 46 0.54 14.60 -10.09
CA SER A 46 -0.09 15.15 -8.88
C SER A 46 -1.15 14.22 -8.27
N ASP A 47 -1.74 13.34 -9.08
CA ASP A 47 -2.76 12.37 -8.64
C ASP A 47 -2.15 11.07 -8.11
N HIS A 48 -0.83 10.89 -8.16
CA HIS A 48 -0.19 9.65 -7.76
C HIS A 48 -0.53 9.24 -6.32
N PRO A 49 -0.50 10.14 -5.32
CA PRO A 49 -0.91 9.77 -3.97
C PRO A 49 -2.34 9.25 -3.89
N ALA A 50 -3.28 9.86 -4.63
CA ALA A 50 -4.67 9.43 -4.66
C ALA A 50 -4.81 8.04 -5.30
N HIS A 51 -4.06 7.75 -6.36
CA HIS A 51 -4.04 6.44 -7.00
C HIS A 51 -3.49 5.35 -6.07
N VAL A 52 -2.46 5.65 -5.31
CA VAL A 52 -1.91 4.71 -4.32
C VAL A 52 -2.91 4.45 -3.20
N ALA A 53 -3.64 5.48 -2.75
CA ALA A 53 -4.70 5.31 -1.75
C ALA A 53 -5.79 4.36 -2.25
N LEU A 54 -6.21 4.49 -3.51
CA LEU A 54 -7.20 3.58 -4.11
C LEU A 54 -6.68 2.14 -4.22
N TRP A 55 -5.42 1.98 -4.59
CA TRP A 55 -4.79 0.67 -4.63
C TRP A 55 -4.78 0.01 -3.25
N LEU A 56 -4.30 0.72 -2.24
CA LEU A 56 -4.28 0.20 -0.87
C LEU A 56 -5.70 -0.12 -0.37
N GLY A 57 -6.68 0.74 -0.71
CA GLY A 57 -8.07 0.50 -0.36
C GLY A 57 -8.60 -0.82 -0.92
N GLU A 58 -8.35 -1.09 -2.18
CA GLU A 58 -8.76 -2.34 -2.83
C GLU A 58 -8.05 -3.54 -2.23
N VAL A 59 -6.73 -3.44 -2.02
CA VAL A 59 -5.94 -4.51 -1.39
C VAL A 59 -6.47 -4.86 -0.01
N PHE A 60 -6.86 -3.86 0.78
CA PHE A 60 -7.31 -4.05 2.16
C PHE A 60 -8.80 -4.40 2.31
N GLY A 61 -9.47 -4.71 1.21
CA GLY A 61 -10.85 -5.18 1.23
C GLY A 61 -11.90 -4.11 1.00
N GLY A 62 -11.50 -2.92 0.56
CA GLY A 62 -12.41 -1.86 0.14
C GLY A 62 -12.94 -2.05 -1.29
N PRO A 63 -13.60 -1.01 -1.85
CA PRO A 63 -14.12 -1.07 -3.21
C PRO A 63 -13.04 -1.31 -4.25
N ALA A 64 -13.39 -2.00 -5.35
CA ALA A 64 -12.47 -2.29 -6.46
C ALA A 64 -12.28 -1.07 -7.38
N ASP A 65 -12.10 0.11 -6.82
CA ASP A 65 -12.03 1.37 -7.55
C ASP A 65 -10.76 1.49 -8.40
N TYR A 66 -9.67 0.94 -7.94
CA TYR A 66 -8.43 0.93 -8.73
C TYR A 66 -8.56 0.05 -9.96
N THR A 67 -9.16 -1.12 -9.83
CA THR A 67 -9.39 -2.03 -10.95
C THR A 67 -10.36 -1.42 -11.97
N THR A 68 -11.46 -0.84 -11.52
CA THR A 68 -12.49 -0.31 -12.41
C THR A 68 -12.12 1.03 -13.06
N GLY A 69 -11.39 1.89 -12.35
CA GLY A 69 -11.11 3.24 -12.80
C GLY A 69 -9.67 3.50 -13.25
N HIS A 70 -8.70 2.64 -12.88
CA HIS A 70 -7.27 2.92 -13.04
C HIS A 70 -6.47 1.76 -13.60
N GLY A 71 -7.12 0.75 -14.16
CA GLY A 71 -6.46 -0.32 -14.91
C GLY A 71 -5.95 -1.52 -14.10
N GLY A 72 -6.24 -1.58 -12.82
CA GLY A 72 -5.96 -2.73 -11.96
C GLY A 72 -4.48 -3.09 -11.85
N TYR A 73 -4.23 -4.39 -11.66
CA TYR A 73 -2.87 -4.91 -11.48
C TYR A 73 -1.91 -4.55 -12.63
N SER A 74 -2.38 -4.62 -13.87
CA SER A 74 -1.53 -4.32 -15.05
C SER A 74 -1.03 -2.90 -15.04
N ALA A 75 -1.85 -1.93 -14.64
CA ALA A 75 -1.44 -0.53 -14.53
C ALA A 75 -0.43 -0.34 -13.39
N MET A 76 -0.64 -0.97 -12.23
CA MET A 76 0.31 -0.91 -11.12
C MET A 76 1.65 -1.52 -11.51
N LEU A 77 1.64 -2.67 -12.17
CA LEU A 77 2.84 -3.30 -12.69
C LEU A 77 3.61 -2.38 -13.66
N ALA A 78 2.89 -1.71 -14.58
CA ALA A 78 3.50 -0.80 -15.54
C ALA A 78 4.27 0.35 -14.86
N HIS A 79 3.82 0.83 -13.71
CA HIS A 79 4.53 1.86 -12.94
C HIS A 79 5.87 1.39 -12.35
N HIS A 80 6.09 0.10 -12.20
CA HIS A 80 7.31 -0.45 -11.63
C HIS A 80 8.31 -0.94 -12.68
N LEU A 81 7.84 -1.37 -13.84
CA LEU A 81 8.71 -1.91 -14.88
C LEU A 81 9.81 -0.92 -15.27
N GLY A 82 11.06 -1.39 -15.25
CA GLY A 82 12.22 -0.61 -15.66
C GLY A 82 12.70 0.44 -14.66
N LYS A 83 12.10 0.56 -13.49
CA LYS A 83 12.49 1.56 -12.47
C LYS A 83 13.77 1.22 -11.74
N ALA A 84 14.22 -0.04 -11.78
CA ALA A 84 15.45 -0.50 -11.15
C ALA A 84 15.55 -0.09 -9.66
N ILE A 85 14.49 -0.34 -8.91
CA ILE A 85 14.41 -0.01 -7.48
C ILE A 85 15.53 -0.75 -6.75
N THR A 86 16.26 -0.06 -5.88
CA THR A 86 17.30 -0.65 -5.05
C THR A 86 16.75 -1.11 -3.70
N GLU A 87 17.46 -2.01 -3.04
CA GLU A 87 17.07 -2.47 -1.70
C GLU A 87 17.04 -1.32 -0.67
N PRO A 88 18.01 -0.38 -0.64
CA PRO A 88 17.90 0.80 0.22
C PRO A 88 16.65 1.65 -0.06
N GLN A 89 16.28 1.84 -1.34
CA GLN A 89 15.07 2.57 -1.70
C GLN A 89 13.82 1.85 -1.21
N ARG A 90 13.74 0.53 -1.38
CA ARG A 90 12.62 -0.28 -0.89
C ARG A 90 12.44 -0.13 0.62
N ARG A 91 13.52 -0.27 1.36
CA ARG A 91 13.49 -0.14 2.84
C ARG A 91 13.08 1.24 3.29
N ARG A 92 13.60 2.27 2.63
CA ARG A 92 13.25 3.66 2.95
C ARG A 92 11.78 3.92 2.69
N TRP A 93 11.26 3.47 1.56
CA TRP A 93 9.85 3.61 1.21
C TRP A 93 8.95 2.95 2.25
N ALA A 94 9.24 1.70 2.59
CA ALA A 94 8.49 0.96 3.60
C ALA A 94 8.53 1.65 4.97
N TYR A 95 9.69 2.12 5.38
CA TYR A 95 9.88 2.81 6.66
C TYR A 95 9.08 4.13 6.72
N LEU A 96 9.16 4.94 5.66
CA LEU A 96 8.43 6.20 5.61
C LEU A 96 6.91 5.99 5.61
N LEU A 97 6.42 4.92 4.99
CA LEU A 97 4.99 4.61 5.02
C LEU A 97 4.53 4.21 6.41
N MET A 98 5.32 3.42 7.12
CA MET A 98 5.03 3.07 8.52
C MET A 98 5.02 4.31 9.42
N ASP A 99 5.96 5.21 9.24
CA ASP A 99 5.99 6.49 9.97
C ASP A 99 4.78 7.37 9.64
N ALA A 100 4.40 7.44 8.37
CA ALA A 100 3.22 8.18 7.94
C ALA A 100 1.93 7.62 8.58
N ALA A 101 1.84 6.31 8.75
CA ALA A 101 0.73 5.68 9.45
C ALA A 101 0.63 6.17 10.90
N ASP A 102 1.74 6.32 11.59
CA ASP A 102 1.77 6.89 12.94
C ASP A 102 1.38 8.38 12.92
N GLU A 103 1.91 9.14 11.97
CA GLU A 103 1.67 10.57 11.84
C GLU A 103 0.19 10.90 11.65
N VAL A 104 -0.51 10.14 10.81
CA VAL A 104 -1.94 10.37 10.52
C VAL A 104 -2.87 9.64 11.50
N GLY A 105 -2.33 8.89 12.44
CA GLY A 105 -3.11 8.23 13.48
C GLY A 105 -3.90 7.02 13.00
N LEU A 106 -3.36 6.21 12.09
CA LEU A 106 -3.98 4.92 11.79
C LEU A 106 -4.02 4.05 13.07
N PRO A 107 -4.95 3.06 13.15
CA PRO A 107 -5.02 2.19 14.31
C PRO A 107 -3.65 1.63 14.69
N ASP A 108 -3.32 1.64 15.98
CA ASP A 108 -2.02 1.24 16.50
C ASP A 108 -2.04 -0.14 17.18
N ASP A 109 -3.18 -0.82 17.12
CA ASP A 109 -3.29 -2.18 17.63
C ASP A 109 -2.31 -3.13 16.89
N PRO A 110 -1.72 -4.09 17.59
CA PRO A 110 -0.74 -5.00 17.02
C PRO A 110 -1.27 -5.79 15.82
N GLU A 111 -2.54 -6.17 15.86
CA GLU A 111 -3.16 -6.98 14.80
C GLU A 111 -3.24 -6.21 13.48
N PHE A 112 -3.71 -4.96 13.51
CA PHE A 112 -3.76 -4.13 12.31
C PHE A 112 -2.35 -3.81 11.80
N ARG A 113 -1.46 -3.38 12.69
CA ARG A 113 -0.10 -3.00 12.29
C ARG A 113 0.69 -4.19 11.75
N SER A 114 0.48 -5.40 12.29
CA SER A 114 1.11 -6.61 11.76
C SER A 114 0.63 -6.92 10.34
N ALA A 115 -0.67 -6.85 10.10
CA ALA A 115 -1.24 -7.09 8.77
C ALA A 115 -0.79 -6.02 7.77
N PHE A 116 -0.81 -4.76 8.17
CA PHE A 116 -0.35 -3.63 7.37
C PHE A 116 1.13 -3.78 7.00
N ALA A 117 1.98 -4.04 7.98
CA ALA A 117 3.42 -4.23 7.78
C ALA A 117 3.71 -5.44 6.89
N ALA A 118 2.97 -6.55 7.06
CA ALA A 118 3.14 -7.74 6.25
C ALA A 118 2.84 -7.46 4.78
N TYR A 119 1.80 -6.71 4.47
CA TYR A 119 1.51 -6.30 3.10
C TYR A 119 2.61 -5.41 2.51
N ILE A 120 3.06 -4.41 3.26
CA ILE A 120 4.12 -3.50 2.82
C ILE A 120 5.41 -4.27 2.53
N GLU A 121 5.78 -5.20 3.38
CA GLU A 121 6.96 -6.05 3.17
C GLU A 121 6.82 -6.89 1.89
N TRP A 122 5.69 -7.54 1.71
CA TRP A 122 5.43 -8.36 0.53
C TRP A 122 5.36 -7.53 -0.74
N GLY A 123 4.57 -6.46 -0.72
CA GLY A 123 4.33 -5.62 -1.90
C GLY A 123 5.58 -4.90 -2.39
N THR A 124 6.38 -4.36 -1.48
CA THR A 124 7.62 -3.67 -1.84
C THR A 124 8.68 -4.62 -2.39
N ARG A 125 8.74 -5.85 -1.90
CA ARG A 125 9.65 -6.86 -2.45
C ARG A 125 9.26 -7.26 -3.87
N ILE A 126 7.98 -7.43 -4.14
CA ILE A 126 7.48 -7.70 -5.49
C ILE A 126 7.77 -6.52 -6.42
N ALA A 127 7.51 -5.29 -5.98
CA ALA A 127 7.78 -4.10 -6.77
C ALA A 127 9.27 -3.99 -7.14
N LEU A 128 10.16 -4.26 -6.20
CA LEU A 128 11.60 -4.29 -6.45
C LEU A 128 11.96 -5.34 -7.49
N THR A 129 11.50 -6.58 -7.32
CA THR A 129 11.79 -7.68 -8.24
C THR A 129 11.31 -7.36 -9.65
N ASN A 130 10.08 -6.84 -9.80
CA ASN A 130 9.50 -6.50 -11.09
C ASN A 130 10.14 -5.28 -11.75
N SER A 131 10.83 -4.44 -10.99
CA SER A 131 11.46 -3.22 -11.50
C SER A 131 12.85 -3.45 -12.11
N GLN A 132 13.42 -4.64 -11.93
CA GLN A 132 14.79 -4.91 -12.37
C GLN A 132 14.89 -5.08 -13.88
N PRO A 133 16.04 -4.71 -14.49
CA PRO A 133 16.29 -4.97 -15.91
C PRO A 133 16.14 -6.46 -16.21
N GLY A 134 15.42 -6.78 -17.29
CA GLY A 134 15.17 -8.16 -17.70
C GLY A 134 14.07 -8.89 -16.93
N ALA A 135 13.44 -8.26 -15.95
CA ALA A 135 12.27 -8.84 -15.28
C ALA A 135 11.12 -9.04 -16.28
N ASN A 136 10.48 -10.19 -16.20
CA ASN A 136 9.37 -10.55 -17.08
C ASN A 136 8.21 -11.14 -16.25
N PRO A 137 7.58 -10.33 -15.38
CA PRO A 137 6.46 -10.80 -14.59
C PRO A 137 5.24 -11.08 -15.47
N PRO A 138 4.29 -11.94 -15.04
CA PRO A 138 3.03 -12.12 -15.74
C PRO A 138 2.32 -10.76 -15.91
N PRO A 139 1.88 -10.41 -17.13
CA PRO A 139 1.29 -9.08 -17.40
C PRO A 139 -0.11 -8.92 -16.78
N ARG A 140 -0.74 -10.00 -16.40
CA ARG A 140 -2.10 -10.02 -15.84
C ARG A 140 -2.12 -10.89 -14.59
N ALA A 141 -2.66 -10.33 -13.53
CA ALA A 141 -2.95 -11.02 -12.28
C ALA A 141 -4.08 -10.26 -11.57
N PRO A 142 -4.81 -10.89 -10.65
CA PRO A 142 -5.74 -10.15 -9.81
C PRO A 142 -4.99 -9.21 -8.86
N VAL A 143 -5.64 -8.11 -8.48
CA VAL A 143 -5.15 -7.29 -7.38
C VAL A 143 -5.08 -8.16 -6.13
N PRO A 144 -3.98 -8.14 -5.37
CA PRO A 144 -3.89 -8.93 -4.15
C PRO A 144 -4.94 -8.48 -3.14
N HIS A 145 -5.47 -9.43 -2.39
CA HIS A 145 -6.38 -9.17 -1.28
C HIS A 145 -5.69 -9.52 0.02
N TRP A 146 -5.64 -8.56 0.94
CA TRP A 146 -4.96 -8.73 2.21
C TRP A 146 -5.95 -8.67 3.35
N GLY A 147 -5.83 -9.60 4.28
CA GLY A 147 -6.68 -9.68 5.46
C GLY A 147 -5.86 -9.82 6.74
N TRP A 148 -6.54 -10.12 7.82
CA TRP A 148 -5.96 -10.21 9.16
C TRP A 148 -5.00 -11.40 9.35
N GLY A 149 -5.10 -12.42 8.49
CA GLY A 149 -4.40 -13.68 8.72
C GLY A 149 -5.02 -14.43 9.90
N VAL A 150 -4.18 -14.82 10.86
CA VAL A 150 -4.62 -15.54 12.06
C VAL A 150 -4.87 -14.62 13.27
N ALA A 151 -4.57 -13.33 13.15
CA ALA A 151 -4.72 -12.35 14.23
C ALA A 151 -5.83 -11.35 13.87
N PRO A 152 -7.09 -11.62 14.24
CA PRO A 152 -8.19 -10.69 14.02
C PRO A 152 -8.03 -9.42 14.85
N PRO A 153 -8.88 -8.39 14.66
CA PRO A 153 -8.81 -7.14 15.40
C PRO A 153 -8.76 -7.37 16.91
N TYR A 154 -7.95 -6.56 17.58
CA TYR A 154 -7.87 -6.59 19.04
C TYR A 154 -9.23 -6.21 19.66
N GLN A 155 -9.70 -7.05 20.57
CA GLN A 155 -10.92 -6.83 21.35
C GLN A 155 -10.53 -6.81 22.83
N GLY A 156 -9.93 -5.71 23.22
CA GLY A 156 -9.47 -5.50 24.59
C GLY A 156 -10.55 -5.39 25.63
#